data_c929de3b66dfb73a4961c1217d8a56d1
#
_entry.id   c929de3b66dfb73a4961c1217d8a56d1
#
_cell.length_a   1.000
_cell.length_b   1.000
_cell.length_c   1.000
_cell.angle_alpha   90.00
_cell.angle_beta   90.00
_cell.angle_gamma   90.00
#
_symmetry.space_group_name_H-M   'P 1'
#
loop_
_entity.id
_entity.type
_entity.pdbx_description
1 polymer ?
#
loop_
_entity_poly.entity_id
_entity_poly.type
_entity_poly.pdbx_seq_one_letter_code
_entity_poly.pdbx_strand_id
1 'polypeptide(L)'
;MDPRTLEADSGLNMEKLIDCVLCGSCVVDMLVRPVPLEVPIGGGRLMQTDPIEVTTGGIVANAGIAMARLRMQVAAHSYVGRDDWANLIRKRLSDEGVDVRSLITHPTGATSTTAVLVDDSGERSFAHCVGAPKLMTKATFLENLEFFALSRMMLVGYYSLMPNLEGDLP
;
A
#
# COMPACT_ATOMS: atom_id res chain seq x y z
N MET A 1 35.37 10.32 41.61
CA MET A 1 34.24 9.51 41.10
C MET A 1 33.88 10.08 39.72
N ASP A 2 34.26 9.38 38.69
CA ASP A 2 34.05 9.80 37.28
C ASP A 2 32.62 9.41 36.84
N PRO A 3 31.77 10.34 36.32
CA PRO A 3 30.41 10.05 35.97
C PRO A 3 30.21 9.57 34.52
N ARG A 4 31.24 8.95 33.90
CA ARG A 4 31.21 8.56 32.48
C ARG A 4 31.16 7.07 32.18
N THR A 5 30.49 6.29 33.01
CA THR A 5 30.17 4.87 32.71
C THR A 5 28.67 4.62 32.84
N LEU A 6 27.90 5.26 31.97
CA LEU A 6 26.66 4.66 31.50
C LEU A 6 27.03 3.86 30.25
N GLU A 7 27.49 2.63 30.46
CA GLU A 7 27.50 1.63 29.43
C GLU A 7 26.07 1.48 28.91
N ALA A 8 25.89 1.88 27.67
CA ALA A 8 24.69 1.55 26.93
C ALA A 8 24.61 0.02 26.87
N ASP A 9 23.74 -0.52 27.71
CA ASP A 9 23.43 -1.95 27.73
C ASP A 9 23.06 -2.38 26.31
N SER A 10 23.69 -3.43 25.88
CA SER A 10 23.60 -4.07 24.59
C SER A 10 22.15 -4.42 24.27
N GLY A 11 21.42 -3.48 23.65
CA GLY A 11 20.15 -3.76 23.04
C GLY A 11 20.31 -4.94 22.08
N LEU A 12 19.50 -5.96 22.26
CA LEU A 12 19.35 -7.14 21.42
C LEU A 12 19.67 -6.79 19.96
N ASN A 13 20.78 -7.31 19.47
CA ASN A 13 21.15 -7.22 18.06
C ASN A 13 20.20 -8.16 17.28
N MET A 14 18.94 -7.75 17.18
CA MET A 14 17.95 -8.46 16.36
C MET A 14 18.42 -8.41 14.92
N GLU A 15 18.68 -9.56 14.34
CA GLU A 15 19.05 -9.67 12.96
C GLU A 15 17.95 -9.02 12.09
N LYS A 16 18.33 -8.03 11.31
CA LYS A 16 17.41 -7.31 10.43
C LYS A 16 17.10 -8.18 9.21
N LEU A 17 15.98 -8.89 9.28
CA LEU A 17 15.53 -9.85 8.25
C LEU A 17 14.82 -9.18 7.07
N ILE A 18 14.38 -7.92 7.24
CA ILE A 18 13.65 -7.16 6.24
C ILE A 18 14.46 -5.93 5.86
N ASP A 19 14.73 -5.74 4.58
CA ASP A 19 15.42 -4.53 4.12
C ASP A 19 14.51 -3.30 4.19
N CYS A 20 13.24 -3.43 3.76
CA CYS A 20 12.28 -2.33 3.79
C CYS A 20 10.86 -2.80 4.08
N VAL A 21 10.17 -2.12 4.99
CA VAL A 21 8.72 -2.23 5.15
C VAL A 21 8.05 -1.08 4.41
N LEU A 22 7.18 -1.41 3.45
CA LEU A 22 6.39 -0.45 2.67
C LEU A 22 5.07 -0.19 3.38
N CYS A 23 4.81 1.06 3.75
CA CYS A 23 3.64 1.47 4.52
C CYS A 23 2.78 2.45 3.71
N GLY A 24 1.47 2.28 3.74
CA GLY A 24 0.56 3.22 3.11
C GLY A 24 -0.45 2.61 2.17
N SER A 25 -0.78 3.30 1.09
CA SER A 25 -1.81 2.86 0.15
C SER A 25 -1.39 1.58 -0.58
N CYS A 26 -2.30 0.59 -0.57
CA CYS A 26 -2.26 -0.61 -1.38
C CYS A 26 -3.62 -0.75 -2.05
N VAL A 27 -3.66 -0.78 -3.37
CA VAL A 27 -4.89 -0.59 -4.15
C VAL A 27 -5.00 -1.62 -5.27
N VAL A 28 -6.24 -1.95 -5.65
CA VAL A 28 -6.53 -2.66 -6.90
C VAL A 28 -6.91 -1.65 -7.95
N ASP A 29 -6.18 -1.61 -9.05
CA ASP A 29 -6.44 -0.75 -10.20
C ASP A 29 -7.11 -1.55 -11.33
N MET A 30 -8.24 -1.05 -11.80
CA MET A 30 -8.98 -1.58 -12.95
C MET A 30 -8.77 -0.63 -14.12
N LEU A 31 -7.98 -1.05 -15.10
CA LEU A 31 -7.69 -0.26 -16.30
C LEU A 31 -8.79 -0.46 -17.33
N VAL A 32 -9.45 0.61 -17.67
CA VAL A 32 -10.55 0.66 -18.66
C VAL A 32 -10.13 1.55 -19.81
N ARG A 33 -9.95 0.97 -20.99
CA ARG A 33 -9.49 1.68 -22.20
C ARG A 33 -10.00 1.04 -23.51
N PRO A 34 -10.17 1.81 -24.58
CA PRO A 34 -10.19 3.27 -24.58
C PRO A 34 -11.49 3.81 -23.97
N VAL A 35 -11.40 4.98 -23.33
CA VAL A 35 -12.57 5.73 -22.84
C VAL A 35 -12.47 7.15 -23.37
N PRO A 36 -13.49 7.69 -24.07
CA PRO A 36 -13.45 9.05 -24.60
C PRO A 36 -13.61 10.07 -23.46
N LEU A 37 -12.50 10.51 -22.86
CA LEU A 37 -12.48 11.39 -21.67
C LEU A 37 -12.98 12.81 -21.98
N GLU A 38 -12.94 13.25 -23.23
CA GLU A 38 -13.45 14.56 -23.67
C GLU A 38 -14.98 14.63 -23.66
N VAL A 39 -15.66 13.49 -23.63
CA VAL A 39 -17.12 13.41 -23.66
C VAL A 39 -17.65 13.15 -22.27
N PRO A 40 -18.65 13.94 -21.77
CA PRO A 40 -19.22 13.70 -20.46
C PRO A 40 -19.73 12.26 -20.30
N ILE A 41 -19.35 11.61 -19.21
CA ILE A 41 -19.85 10.29 -18.82
C ILE A 41 -21.23 10.47 -18.21
N GLY A 42 -22.24 9.77 -18.73
CA GLY A 42 -23.62 9.86 -18.22
C GLY A 42 -24.66 9.37 -19.22
N GLY A 43 -25.95 9.55 -18.87
CA GLY A 43 -27.08 9.26 -19.75
C GLY A 43 -27.30 7.78 -20.12
N GLY A 44 -26.76 6.83 -19.35
CA GLY A 44 -26.85 5.40 -19.65
C GLY A 44 -26.06 4.96 -20.88
N ARG A 45 -25.06 5.71 -21.28
CA ARG A 45 -24.24 5.44 -22.46
C ARG A 45 -23.40 4.20 -22.27
N LEU A 46 -23.51 3.24 -23.19
CA LEU A 46 -22.62 2.09 -23.25
C LEU A 46 -21.35 2.49 -24.03
N MET A 47 -20.19 2.28 -23.42
CA MET A 47 -18.88 2.43 -24.05
C MET A 47 -18.28 1.03 -24.28
N GLN A 48 -17.78 0.79 -25.48
CA GLN A 48 -17.02 -0.43 -25.77
C GLN A 48 -15.55 -0.19 -25.45
N THR A 49 -14.96 -1.11 -24.73
CA THR A 49 -13.55 -1.05 -24.30
C THR A 49 -12.84 -2.35 -24.66
N ASP A 50 -11.53 -2.34 -24.61
CA ASP A 50 -10.72 -3.55 -24.53
C ASP A 50 -11.05 -4.34 -23.26
N PRO A 51 -10.57 -5.60 -23.13
CA PRO A 51 -10.69 -6.33 -21.88
C PRO A 51 -10.15 -5.52 -20.70
N ILE A 52 -10.97 -5.37 -19.64
CA ILE A 52 -10.57 -4.64 -18.45
C ILE A 52 -9.44 -5.39 -17.75
N GLU A 53 -8.30 -4.72 -17.62
CA GLU A 53 -7.14 -5.27 -16.91
C GLU A 53 -7.23 -4.94 -15.43
N VAL A 54 -7.00 -5.95 -14.57
CA VAL A 54 -6.95 -5.77 -13.12
C VAL A 54 -5.52 -5.98 -12.64
N THR A 55 -4.98 -4.97 -11.96
CA THR A 55 -3.63 -4.98 -11.42
C THR A 55 -3.62 -4.44 -9.99
N THR A 56 -2.43 -4.38 -9.37
CA THR A 56 -2.24 -3.75 -8.06
C THR A 56 -1.42 -2.50 -8.20
N GLY A 57 -1.74 -1.50 -7.37
CA GLY A 57 -1.09 -0.21 -7.33
C GLY A 57 -0.91 0.32 -5.90
N GLY A 58 -0.69 1.61 -5.79
CA GLY A 58 -0.30 2.25 -4.55
C GLY A 58 1.17 2.06 -4.24
N ILE A 59 1.67 2.80 -3.23
CA ILE A 59 3.11 2.76 -2.89
C ILE A 59 3.55 1.37 -2.47
N VAL A 60 2.70 0.67 -1.71
CA VAL A 60 3.02 -0.66 -1.15
C VAL A 60 3.23 -1.67 -2.27
N ALA A 61 2.35 -1.71 -3.27
CA ALA A 61 2.50 -2.65 -4.38
C ALA A 61 3.59 -2.19 -5.35
N ASN A 62 3.58 -0.93 -5.79
CA ASN A 62 4.51 -0.46 -6.82
C ASN A 62 5.96 -0.50 -6.35
N ALA A 63 6.27 0.08 -5.19
CA ALA A 63 7.62 0.05 -4.65
C ALA A 63 7.99 -1.34 -4.13
N GLY A 64 7.06 -2.05 -3.46
CA GLY A 64 7.31 -3.38 -2.92
C GLY A 64 7.70 -4.39 -4.01
N ILE A 65 6.92 -4.48 -5.08
CA ILE A 65 7.22 -5.37 -6.22
C ILE A 65 8.54 -4.98 -6.89
N ALA A 66 8.77 -3.67 -7.11
CA ALA A 66 10.00 -3.20 -7.72
C ALA A 66 11.24 -3.57 -6.87
N MET A 67 11.19 -3.34 -5.56
CA MET A 67 12.27 -3.70 -4.64
C MET A 67 12.47 -5.22 -4.54
N ALA A 68 11.39 -6.02 -4.47
CA ALA A 68 11.47 -7.48 -4.45
C ALA A 68 12.15 -8.02 -5.72
N ARG A 69 11.82 -7.47 -6.90
CA ARG A 69 12.50 -7.82 -8.17
C ARG A 69 13.98 -7.44 -8.19
N LEU A 70 14.39 -6.44 -7.39
CA LEU A 70 15.81 -6.12 -7.12
C LEU A 70 16.42 -7.00 -6.04
N ARG A 71 15.74 -8.08 -5.62
CA ARG A 71 16.17 -9.06 -4.61
C ARG A 71 16.28 -8.51 -3.19
N MET A 72 15.61 -7.42 -2.89
CA MET A 72 15.48 -6.94 -1.51
C MET A 72 14.43 -7.77 -0.76
N GLN A 73 14.67 -8.01 0.53
CA GLN A 73 13.68 -8.58 1.44
C GLN A 73 12.71 -7.48 1.86
N VAL A 74 11.52 -7.49 1.31
CA VAL A 74 10.55 -6.42 1.54
C VAL A 74 9.24 -6.94 2.11
N ALA A 75 8.58 -6.12 2.89
CA ALA A 75 7.31 -6.44 3.52
C ALA A 75 6.30 -5.30 3.33
N ALA A 76 5.03 -5.68 3.24
CA ALA A 76 3.91 -4.77 3.08
C ALA A 76 3.22 -4.53 4.43
N HIS A 77 3.00 -3.26 4.78
CA HIS A 77 2.19 -2.85 5.93
C HIS A 77 1.10 -1.88 5.49
N SER A 78 -0.14 -2.34 5.52
CA SER A 78 -1.32 -1.57 5.12
C SER A 78 -2.58 -2.20 5.69
N TYR A 79 -3.68 -1.46 5.65
CA TYR A 79 -5.01 -2.03 5.81
C TYR A 79 -5.59 -2.46 4.46
N VAL A 80 -6.26 -3.61 4.44
CA VAL A 80 -7.10 -4.10 3.36
C VAL A 80 -8.48 -4.47 3.92
N GLY A 81 -9.47 -4.63 3.06
CA GLY A 81 -10.81 -5.05 3.47
C GLY A 81 -10.92 -6.55 3.70
N ARG A 82 -12.15 -6.99 4.04
CA ARG A 82 -12.54 -8.40 4.10
C ARG A 82 -13.29 -8.76 2.81
N ASP A 83 -12.60 -8.68 1.67
CA ASP A 83 -13.17 -8.83 0.34
C ASP A 83 -12.20 -9.54 -0.62
N ASP A 84 -12.66 -9.86 -1.82
CA ASP A 84 -11.86 -10.57 -2.82
C ASP A 84 -10.70 -9.72 -3.35
N TRP A 85 -10.82 -8.40 -3.31
CA TRP A 85 -9.74 -7.50 -3.69
C TRP A 85 -8.54 -7.61 -2.74
N ALA A 86 -8.80 -7.81 -1.43
CA ALA A 86 -7.73 -8.09 -0.46
C ALA A 86 -7.00 -9.40 -0.79
N ASN A 87 -7.73 -10.44 -1.20
CA ASN A 87 -7.15 -11.72 -1.61
C ASN A 87 -6.27 -11.55 -2.85
N LEU A 88 -6.74 -10.78 -3.83
CA LEU A 88 -5.97 -10.47 -5.03
C LEU A 88 -4.66 -9.74 -4.71
N ILE A 89 -4.71 -8.71 -3.84
CA ILE A 89 -3.52 -7.97 -3.40
C ILE A 89 -2.54 -8.92 -2.71
N ARG A 90 -3.00 -9.72 -1.74
CA ARG A 90 -2.13 -10.66 -1.01
C ARG A 90 -1.45 -11.63 -1.94
N LYS A 91 -2.25 -12.24 -2.83
CA LYS A 91 -1.72 -13.18 -3.82
C LYS A 91 -0.67 -12.52 -4.71
N ARG A 92 -0.98 -11.36 -5.29
CA ARG A 92 -0.08 -10.66 -6.21
C ARG A 92 1.24 -10.28 -5.55
N LEU A 93 1.19 -9.73 -4.35
CA LEU A 93 2.39 -9.35 -3.61
C LEU A 93 3.22 -10.56 -3.20
N SER A 94 2.58 -11.64 -2.73
CA SER A 94 3.28 -12.89 -2.38
C SER A 94 3.93 -13.54 -3.60
N ASP A 95 3.25 -13.58 -4.74
CA ASP A 95 3.80 -14.13 -6.00
C ASP A 95 5.07 -13.38 -6.45
N GLU A 96 5.17 -12.10 -6.12
CA GLU A 96 6.33 -11.24 -6.40
C GLU A 96 7.38 -11.24 -5.27
N GLY A 97 7.18 -12.05 -4.23
CA GLY A 97 8.14 -12.20 -3.13
C GLY A 97 8.07 -11.11 -2.04
N VAL A 98 6.99 -10.34 -1.98
CA VAL A 98 6.74 -9.38 -0.89
C VAL A 98 6.08 -10.09 0.28
N ASP A 99 6.61 -9.93 1.49
CA ASP A 99 6.02 -10.44 2.73
C ASP A 99 4.70 -9.68 3.04
N VAL A 100 3.61 -10.42 3.12
CA VAL A 100 2.26 -9.88 3.33
C VAL A 100 1.72 -10.10 4.74
N ARG A 101 2.54 -10.57 5.69
CA ARG A 101 2.10 -10.87 7.06
C ARG A 101 1.54 -9.66 7.80
N SER A 102 2.01 -8.46 7.45
CA SER A 102 1.55 -7.19 8.03
C SER A 102 0.54 -6.43 7.14
N LEU A 103 -0.06 -7.10 6.15
CA LEU A 103 -1.30 -6.62 5.54
C LEU A 103 -2.48 -6.97 6.45
N ILE A 104 -2.98 -5.99 7.18
CA ILE A 104 -3.97 -6.17 8.22
C ILE A 104 -5.37 -6.07 7.60
N THR A 105 -6.24 -7.06 7.87
CA THR A 105 -7.63 -7.00 7.45
C THR A 105 -8.43 -6.10 8.40
N HIS A 106 -8.91 -4.97 7.88
CA HIS A 106 -9.73 -4.05 8.66
C HIS A 106 -11.17 -4.59 8.77
N PRO A 107 -11.81 -4.54 9.97
CA PRO A 107 -13.11 -5.18 10.19
C PRO A 107 -14.26 -4.57 9.36
N THR A 108 -14.22 -3.29 9.05
CA THR A 108 -15.28 -2.54 8.38
C THR A 108 -14.84 -1.76 7.14
N GLY A 109 -13.53 -1.59 6.92
CA GLY A 109 -13.00 -0.89 5.74
C GLY A 109 -12.99 -1.81 4.52
N ALA A 110 -13.40 -1.32 3.35
CA ALA A 110 -13.23 -2.02 2.08
C ALA A 110 -11.78 -1.89 1.58
N THR A 111 -11.32 -2.83 0.78
CA THR A 111 -10.02 -2.68 0.07
C THR A 111 -10.05 -1.46 -0.86
N SER A 112 -8.95 -0.74 -0.93
CA SER A 112 -8.79 0.39 -1.84
C SER A 112 -8.89 -0.07 -3.29
N THR A 113 -9.65 0.66 -4.10
CA THR A 113 -9.86 0.35 -5.52
C THR A 113 -9.87 1.61 -6.37
N THR A 114 -9.39 1.50 -7.61
CA THR A 114 -9.42 2.59 -8.59
C THR A 114 -9.92 2.08 -9.94
N ALA A 115 -10.92 2.73 -10.52
CA ALA A 115 -11.14 2.63 -11.95
C ALA A 115 -10.25 3.67 -12.65
N VAL A 116 -9.31 3.19 -13.45
CA VAL A 116 -8.39 4.02 -14.22
C VAL A 116 -8.92 4.09 -15.65
N LEU A 117 -9.51 5.20 -16.00
CA LEU A 117 -10.06 5.46 -17.35
C LEU A 117 -8.95 6.06 -18.19
N VAL A 118 -8.67 5.47 -19.35
CA VAL A 118 -7.57 5.88 -20.23
C VAL A 118 -8.13 6.11 -21.63
N ASP A 119 -7.85 7.26 -22.23
CA ASP A 119 -8.24 7.54 -23.61
C ASP A 119 -7.20 7.06 -24.63
N ASP A 120 -7.50 7.28 -25.92
CA ASP A 120 -6.62 6.88 -27.03
C ASP A 120 -5.28 7.65 -27.03
N SER A 121 -5.18 8.81 -26.39
CA SER A 121 -3.94 9.59 -26.26
C SER A 121 -3.08 9.15 -25.10
N GLY A 122 -3.63 8.33 -24.17
CA GLY A 122 -3.00 7.91 -22.93
C GLY A 122 -3.28 8.85 -21.74
N GLU A 123 -4.13 9.87 -21.91
CA GLU A 123 -4.62 10.68 -20.80
C GLU A 123 -5.48 9.84 -19.86
N ARG A 124 -5.47 10.19 -18.55
CA ARG A 124 -6.08 9.37 -17.51
C ARG A 124 -7.04 10.15 -16.65
N SER A 125 -8.12 9.49 -16.28
CA SER A 125 -9.02 9.93 -15.23
C SER A 125 -9.21 8.80 -14.20
N PHE A 126 -9.39 9.15 -12.94
CA PHE A 126 -9.44 8.18 -11.84
C PHE A 126 -10.73 8.31 -11.05
N ALA A 127 -11.46 7.21 -10.92
CA ALA A 127 -12.51 7.08 -9.91
C ALA A 127 -11.95 6.21 -8.77
N HIS A 128 -11.56 6.85 -7.66
CA HIS A 128 -10.79 6.23 -6.60
C HIS A 128 -11.56 6.10 -5.30
N CYS A 129 -11.57 4.90 -4.73
CA CYS A 129 -11.99 4.62 -3.36
C CYS A 129 -10.75 4.39 -2.50
N VAL A 130 -10.43 5.30 -1.59
CA VAL A 130 -9.28 5.17 -0.67
C VAL A 130 -9.38 3.90 0.18
N GLY A 131 -10.59 3.54 0.59
CA GLY A 131 -10.83 2.30 1.33
C GLY A 131 -10.18 2.26 2.73
N ALA A 132 -9.74 1.06 3.13
CA ALA A 132 -9.19 0.79 4.45
C ALA A 132 -7.88 1.57 4.78
N PRO A 133 -6.96 1.86 3.84
CA PRO A 133 -5.74 2.61 4.17
C PRO A 133 -5.98 3.96 4.84
N LYS A 134 -7.10 4.67 4.53
CA LYS A 134 -7.44 5.95 5.20
C LYS A 134 -7.70 5.80 6.70
N LEU A 135 -7.94 4.59 7.17
CA LEU A 135 -8.22 4.28 8.58
C LEU A 135 -6.95 3.99 9.39
N MET A 136 -5.78 3.95 8.75
CA MET A 136 -4.52 3.79 9.45
C MET A 136 -4.28 4.99 10.36
N THR A 137 -3.85 4.69 11.59
CA THR A 137 -3.57 5.67 12.64
C THR A 137 -2.17 5.42 13.20
N LYS A 138 -1.67 6.31 14.06
CA LYS A 138 -0.45 6.08 14.82
C LYS A 138 -0.50 4.76 15.60
N ALA A 139 -1.65 4.39 16.16
CA ALA A 139 -1.82 3.11 16.86
C ALA A 139 -1.53 1.92 15.94
N THR A 140 -1.93 1.96 14.66
CA THR A 140 -1.63 0.91 13.68
C THR A 140 -0.13 0.61 13.59
N PHE A 141 0.71 1.64 13.69
CA PHE A 141 2.17 1.49 13.68
C PHE A 141 2.70 1.02 15.04
N LEU A 142 2.23 1.62 16.14
CA LEU A 142 2.70 1.29 17.50
C LEU A 142 2.39 -0.15 17.90
N GLU A 143 1.26 -0.68 17.48
CA GLU A 143 0.86 -2.08 17.72
C GLU A 143 1.70 -3.10 16.94
N ASN A 144 2.47 -2.64 15.96
CA ASN A 144 3.32 -3.48 15.09
C ASN A 144 4.82 -3.18 15.23
N LEU A 145 5.26 -2.55 16.33
CA LEU A 145 6.66 -2.15 16.54
C LEU A 145 7.63 -3.34 16.45
N GLU A 146 7.27 -4.51 16.98
CA GLU A 146 8.10 -5.71 16.88
C GLU A 146 8.36 -6.12 15.44
N PHE A 147 7.34 -6.01 14.56
CA PHE A 147 7.50 -6.27 13.15
C PHE A 147 8.42 -5.24 12.48
N PHE A 148 8.25 -3.95 12.78
CA PHE A 148 9.14 -2.91 12.27
C PHE A 148 10.58 -3.03 12.79
N ALA A 149 10.75 -3.54 14.01
CA ALA A 149 12.07 -3.78 14.58
C ALA A 149 12.89 -4.79 13.76
N LEU A 150 12.26 -5.66 12.98
CA LEU A 150 12.94 -6.60 12.07
C LEU A 150 13.44 -5.94 10.78
N SER A 151 13.10 -4.67 10.52
CA SER A 151 13.44 -3.99 9.28
C SER A 151 14.59 -3.02 9.45
N ARG A 152 15.31 -2.78 8.35
CA ARG A 152 16.39 -1.77 8.27
C ARG A 152 15.81 -0.39 8.00
N MET A 153 14.71 -0.34 7.24
CA MET A 153 14.13 0.89 6.74
C MET A 153 12.61 0.76 6.62
N MET A 154 11.92 1.86 6.74
CA MET A 154 10.50 1.98 6.49
C MET A 154 10.27 3.07 5.43
N LEU A 155 9.46 2.77 4.42
CA LEU A 155 9.02 3.73 3.41
C LEU A 155 7.52 3.97 3.59
N VAL A 156 7.14 5.19 3.94
CA VAL A 156 5.75 5.62 4.02
C VAL A 156 5.43 6.49 2.81
N GLY A 157 4.37 6.15 2.08
CA GLY A 157 4.00 6.93 0.90
C GLY A 157 2.49 7.08 0.71
N TYR A 158 2.13 8.04 -0.17
CA TYR A 158 0.76 8.51 -0.36
C TYR A 158 0.12 8.98 0.95
N TYR A 159 0.85 9.76 1.70
CA TYR A 159 0.49 10.24 3.01
C TYR A 159 -0.87 10.95 3.04
N SER A 160 -1.16 11.75 2.02
CA SER A 160 -2.45 12.44 1.84
C SER A 160 -3.66 11.49 1.76
N LEU A 161 -3.45 10.19 1.51
CA LEU A 161 -4.51 9.18 1.54
C LEU A 161 -4.71 8.55 2.92
N MET A 162 -3.95 9.00 3.92
CA MET A 162 -4.00 8.53 5.32
C MET A 162 -4.24 9.69 6.29
N PRO A 163 -5.42 10.35 6.21
CA PRO A 163 -5.68 11.60 6.94
C PRO A 163 -5.58 11.46 8.47
N ASN A 164 -5.80 10.26 9.00
CA ASN A 164 -5.68 10.01 10.45
C ASN A 164 -4.24 10.02 10.97
N LEU A 165 -3.24 10.06 10.08
CA LEU A 165 -1.84 10.24 10.46
C LEU A 165 -1.41 11.72 10.47
N GLU A 166 -2.15 12.61 9.78
CA GLU A 166 -1.76 14.01 9.65
C GLU A 166 -1.83 14.77 10.98
N GLY A 167 -2.79 14.42 11.85
CA GLY A 167 -2.96 15.09 13.16
C GLY A 167 -1.88 14.76 14.20
N ASP A 168 -1.03 13.76 13.94
CA ASP A 168 -0.04 13.23 14.87
C ASP A 168 1.41 13.59 14.48
N LEU A 169 1.59 14.38 13.41
CA LEU A 169 2.93 14.87 13.05
C LEU A 169 3.30 16.11 13.87
N PRO A 170 4.57 16.19 14.27
CA PRO A 170 5.09 17.39 14.96
C PRO A 170 5.18 18.58 14.04
#